data_1c22e0517c199305653f67a491b7e6ae
#
_entry.id   1c22e0517c199305653f67a491b7e6ae
#
_cell.length_a   1.000
_cell.length_b   1.000
_cell.length_c   1.000
_cell.angle_alpha   90.00
_cell.angle_beta   90.00
_cell.angle_gamma   90.00
#
_symmetry.space_group_name_H-M   'P 1'
#
loop_
_entity.id
_entity.type
_entity.pdbx_description
1 polymer ?
#
loop_
_entity_poly.entity_id
_entity_poly.type
_entity_poly.pdbx_seq_one_letter_code
_entity_poly.pdbx_strand_id
1 'polypeptide(L)'
;GLMPEAGASWWEAVEMLFRAGETDAAVRAQRYAVPLLSDIMAEINNPLVRDRFQGILVSQSSESVPDACVRRLTSAIREYPILANPSRFSLGPARVVSLDLAEVTPRGGPAAERQSGIMYMLARFVGAARFFNTVADLGRIPPLYRSYHRPVFEEMANIGG
;
A
#
# COMPACT_ATOMS: atom_id res chain seq x y z
N GLY A 1 -23.50 -7.36 16.35
CA GLY A 1 -22.29 -7.35 15.53
C GLY A 1 -21.82 -5.92 15.34
N LEU A 2 -20.51 -5.76 15.37
CA LEU A 2 -19.86 -4.48 15.09
C LEU A 2 -19.97 -4.21 13.58
N MET A 3 -20.98 -3.46 13.19
CA MET A 3 -21.14 -3.00 11.81
C MET A 3 -21.04 -1.47 11.83
N PRO A 4 -20.22 -0.86 10.97
CA PRO A 4 -20.19 0.58 10.80
C PRO A 4 -21.57 1.07 10.34
N GLU A 5 -21.93 2.28 10.75
CA GLU A 5 -23.16 2.93 10.26
C GLU A 5 -23.09 3.11 8.74
N ALA A 6 -24.25 3.15 8.09
CA ALA A 6 -24.32 3.38 6.66
C ALA A 6 -23.67 4.74 6.33
N GLY A 7 -22.62 4.73 5.51
CA GLY A 7 -21.82 5.92 5.17
C GLY A 7 -20.52 6.08 5.94
N ALA A 8 -20.22 5.20 6.91
CA ALA A 8 -18.91 5.21 7.58
C ALA A 8 -17.78 4.89 6.59
N SER A 9 -16.67 5.59 6.74
CA SER A 9 -15.45 5.32 5.98
C SER A 9 -14.78 4.01 6.43
N TRP A 10 -13.95 3.43 5.57
CA TRP A 10 -13.13 2.28 5.94
C TRP A 10 -12.19 2.57 7.13
N TRP A 11 -11.74 3.82 7.29
CA TRP A 11 -10.91 4.24 8.42
C TRP A 11 -11.69 4.22 9.73
N GLU A 12 -12.94 4.66 9.74
CA GLU A 12 -13.81 4.57 10.92
C GLU A 12 -14.09 3.12 11.29
N ALA A 13 -14.29 2.24 10.30
CA ALA A 13 -14.42 0.81 10.53
C ALA A 13 -13.15 0.19 11.14
N VAL A 14 -11.97 0.56 10.65
CA VAL A 14 -10.67 0.13 11.20
C VAL A 14 -10.55 0.57 12.65
N GLU A 15 -10.85 1.82 12.95
CA GLU A 15 -10.73 2.37 14.32
C GLU A 15 -11.71 1.69 15.28
N MET A 16 -12.94 1.46 14.85
CA MET A 16 -13.96 0.78 15.65
C MET A 16 -13.54 -0.67 15.98
N LEU A 17 -13.07 -1.41 14.98
CA LEU A 17 -12.59 -2.78 15.16
C LEU A 17 -11.37 -2.83 16.10
N PHE A 18 -10.44 -1.90 15.92
CA PHE A 18 -9.25 -1.83 16.76
C PHE A 18 -9.61 -1.53 18.24
N ARG A 19 -10.53 -0.58 18.48
CA ARG A 19 -11.02 -0.27 19.84
C ARG A 19 -11.76 -1.43 20.50
N ALA A 20 -12.40 -2.29 19.69
CA ALA A 20 -13.06 -3.50 20.16
C ALA A 20 -12.09 -4.66 20.45
N GLY A 21 -10.79 -4.49 20.20
CA GLY A 21 -9.79 -5.55 20.34
C GLY A 21 -9.71 -6.53 19.16
N GLU A 22 -10.48 -6.29 18.09
CA GLU A 22 -10.54 -7.10 16.88
C GLU A 22 -9.40 -6.72 15.93
N THR A 23 -8.15 -6.86 16.37
CA THR A 23 -6.96 -6.37 15.68
C THR A 23 -6.77 -6.98 14.28
N ASP A 24 -7.01 -8.29 14.14
CA ASP A 24 -6.89 -8.96 12.82
C ASP A 24 -7.96 -8.48 11.83
N ALA A 25 -9.17 -8.22 12.32
CA ALA A 25 -10.24 -7.65 11.51
C ALA A 25 -9.92 -6.20 11.12
N ALA A 26 -9.36 -5.40 12.03
CA ALA A 26 -8.91 -4.04 11.78
C ALA A 26 -7.81 -4.00 10.69
N VAL A 27 -6.81 -4.88 10.78
CA VAL A 27 -5.74 -5.00 9.77
C VAL A 27 -6.30 -5.39 8.40
N ARG A 28 -7.29 -6.29 8.35
CA ARG A 28 -7.97 -6.63 7.08
C ARG A 28 -8.75 -5.45 6.52
N ALA A 29 -9.50 -4.74 7.36
CA ALA A 29 -10.27 -3.56 6.95
C ALA A 29 -9.37 -2.42 6.45
N GLN A 30 -8.20 -2.22 7.06
CA GLN A 30 -7.22 -1.21 6.65
C GLN A 30 -6.80 -1.35 5.19
N ARG A 31 -6.78 -2.56 4.64
CA ARG A 31 -6.44 -2.81 3.23
C ARG A 31 -7.42 -2.17 2.25
N TYR A 32 -8.65 -1.94 2.69
CA TYR A 32 -9.68 -1.26 1.92
C TYR A 32 -9.73 0.24 2.18
N ALA A 33 -9.03 0.71 3.23
CA ALA A 33 -8.93 2.12 3.59
C ALA A 33 -7.80 2.86 2.85
N VAL A 34 -6.91 2.13 2.18
CA VAL A 34 -5.81 2.73 1.41
C VAL A 34 -6.22 2.93 -0.05
N PRO A 35 -5.78 4.03 -0.70
CA PRO A 35 -6.09 4.27 -2.10
C PRO A 35 -5.40 3.24 -3.00
N LEU A 36 -6.09 2.84 -4.04
CA LEU A 36 -5.58 1.99 -5.11
C LEU A 36 -5.11 2.85 -6.29
N LEU A 37 -4.37 2.26 -7.23
CA LEU A 37 -3.97 2.97 -8.46
C LEU A 37 -5.19 3.42 -9.30
N SER A 38 -6.29 2.68 -9.25
CA SER A 38 -7.56 3.08 -9.87
C SER A 38 -8.12 4.38 -9.29
N ASP A 39 -8.01 4.54 -7.97
CA ASP A 39 -8.50 5.74 -7.28
C ASP A 39 -7.64 6.96 -7.63
N ILE A 40 -6.32 6.75 -7.74
CA ILE A 40 -5.40 7.79 -8.22
C ILE A 40 -5.78 8.25 -9.64
N MET A 41 -6.13 7.33 -10.54
CA MET A 41 -6.59 7.69 -11.88
C MET A 41 -7.91 8.47 -11.84
N ALA A 42 -8.83 8.11 -10.96
CA ALA A 42 -10.08 8.85 -10.78
C ALA A 42 -9.80 10.29 -10.30
N GLU A 43 -8.89 10.46 -9.35
CA GLU A 43 -8.49 11.79 -8.86
C GLU A 43 -7.74 12.61 -9.91
N ILE A 44 -6.87 12.02 -10.72
CA ILE A 44 -6.23 12.73 -11.84
C ILE A 44 -7.28 13.26 -12.85
N ASN A 45 -8.39 12.55 -13.03
CA ASN A 45 -9.50 12.96 -13.88
C ASN A 45 -10.48 13.94 -13.19
N ASN A 46 -10.31 14.22 -11.92
CA ASN A 46 -11.10 15.21 -11.20
C ASN A 46 -10.94 16.59 -11.88
N PRO A 47 -12.03 17.33 -12.14
CA PRO A 47 -11.97 18.64 -12.79
C PRO A 47 -10.98 19.61 -12.13
N LEU A 48 -10.93 19.67 -10.81
CA LEU A 48 -10.01 20.55 -10.07
C LEU A 48 -8.54 20.25 -10.37
N VAL A 49 -8.19 18.98 -10.53
CA VAL A 49 -6.83 18.53 -10.88
C VAL A 49 -6.56 18.81 -12.34
N ARG A 50 -7.52 18.50 -13.22
CA ARG A 50 -7.42 18.74 -14.65
C ARG A 50 -7.22 20.22 -14.96
N ASP A 51 -8.06 21.10 -14.43
CA ASP A 51 -7.98 22.55 -14.64
C ASP A 51 -6.63 23.11 -14.22
N ARG A 52 -6.06 22.59 -13.12
CA ARG A 52 -4.77 23.05 -12.60
C ARG A 52 -3.58 22.59 -13.42
N PHE A 53 -3.60 21.39 -13.98
CA PHE A 53 -2.42 20.74 -14.57
C PHE A 53 -2.53 20.46 -16.08
N GLN A 54 -3.70 20.65 -16.69
CA GLN A 54 -3.93 20.37 -18.11
C GLN A 54 -3.01 21.18 -19.04
N GLY A 55 -2.64 22.39 -18.65
CA GLY A 55 -1.73 23.27 -19.43
C GLY A 55 -0.26 22.89 -19.32
N ILE A 56 0.11 21.95 -18.42
CA ILE A 56 1.48 21.50 -18.25
C ILE A 56 1.73 20.33 -19.19
N LEU A 57 2.65 20.51 -20.14
CA LEU A 57 2.99 19.49 -21.12
C LEU A 57 4.17 18.65 -20.67
N VAL A 58 4.17 17.38 -21.05
CA VAL A 58 5.33 16.49 -20.88
C VAL A 58 6.45 16.98 -21.81
N SER A 59 7.68 17.05 -21.31
CA SER A 59 8.84 17.46 -22.09
C SER A 59 8.92 16.71 -23.43
N GLN A 60 9.13 17.48 -24.52
CA GLN A 60 9.21 16.98 -25.90
C GLN A 60 7.93 16.29 -26.42
N SER A 61 6.77 16.58 -25.81
CA SER A 61 5.48 16.03 -26.21
C SER A 61 4.41 17.13 -26.19
N SER A 62 3.35 16.95 -26.98
CA SER A 62 2.13 17.76 -26.90
C SER A 62 1.11 17.20 -25.90
N GLU A 63 1.44 16.11 -25.22
CA GLU A 63 0.58 15.44 -24.24
C GLU A 63 0.61 16.19 -22.92
N SER A 64 -0.55 16.42 -22.30
CA SER A 64 -0.62 17.02 -20.96
C SER A 64 -0.12 16.04 -19.88
N VAL A 65 0.39 16.59 -18.78
CA VAL A 65 0.86 15.77 -17.66
C VAL A 65 -0.25 14.85 -17.12
N PRO A 66 -1.50 15.30 -16.90
CA PRO A 66 -2.58 14.41 -16.47
C PRO A 66 -2.85 13.25 -17.44
N ASP A 67 -2.86 13.54 -18.76
CA ASP A 67 -3.10 12.51 -19.77
C ASP A 67 -1.98 11.47 -19.80
N ALA A 68 -0.75 11.93 -19.74
CA ALA A 68 0.42 11.05 -19.66
C ALA A 68 0.40 10.17 -18.40
N CYS A 69 0.01 10.72 -17.25
CA CYS A 69 -0.14 9.97 -16.01
C CYS A 69 -1.21 8.89 -16.13
N VAL A 70 -2.41 9.25 -16.60
CA VAL A 70 -3.52 8.29 -16.77
C VAL A 70 -3.11 7.17 -17.73
N ARG A 71 -2.52 7.53 -18.87
CA ARG A 71 -2.06 6.55 -19.87
C ARG A 71 -1.02 5.58 -19.29
N ARG A 72 -0.03 6.10 -18.57
CA ARG A 72 1.03 5.27 -17.95
C ARG A 72 0.49 4.37 -16.84
N LEU A 73 -0.38 4.89 -15.98
CA LEU A 73 -1.02 4.11 -14.92
C LEU A 73 -1.93 3.03 -15.51
N THR A 74 -2.71 3.35 -16.55
CA THR A 74 -3.54 2.36 -17.26
C THR A 74 -2.67 1.23 -17.83
N SER A 75 -1.54 1.58 -18.44
CA SER A 75 -0.60 0.57 -18.96
C SER A 75 0.00 -0.28 -17.86
N ALA A 76 0.38 0.33 -16.72
CA ALA A 76 0.94 -0.40 -15.58
C ALA A 76 -0.08 -1.35 -14.95
N ILE A 77 -1.33 -0.93 -14.78
CA ILE A 77 -2.41 -1.78 -14.25
C ILE A 77 -2.69 -2.95 -15.20
N ARG A 78 -2.69 -2.70 -16.52
CA ARG A 78 -2.90 -3.74 -17.53
C ARG A 78 -1.76 -4.76 -17.56
N GLU A 79 -0.52 -4.29 -17.42
CA GLU A 79 0.67 -5.15 -17.41
C GLU A 79 0.81 -5.88 -16.06
N TYR A 80 0.47 -5.22 -14.95
CA TYR A 80 0.61 -5.74 -13.59
C TYR A 80 -0.68 -5.57 -12.78
N PRO A 81 -1.71 -6.40 -13.00
CA PRO A 81 -3.01 -6.26 -12.32
C PRO A 81 -2.93 -6.31 -10.78
N ILE A 82 -1.87 -6.93 -10.24
CA ILE A 82 -1.64 -7.00 -8.79
C ILE A 82 -1.49 -5.61 -8.15
N LEU A 83 -1.03 -4.60 -8.91
CA LEU A 83 -0.85 -3.23 -8.41
C LEU A 83 -2.17 -2.48 -8.24
N ALA A 84 -3.26 -2.94 -8.86
CA ALA A 84 -4.58 -2.31 -8.82
C ALA A 84 -5.53 -2.96 -7.82
N ASN A 85 -5.11 -4.02 -7.15
CA ASN A 85 -5.96 -4.77 -6.23
C ASN A 85 -5.51 -4.59 -4.78
N PRO A 86 -6.44 -4.60 -3.81
CA PRO A 86 -6.08 -4.62 -2.41
C PRO A 86 -5.21 -5.83 -2.11
N SER A 87 -4.16 -5.63 -1.32
CA SER A 87 -3.30 -6.73 -0.89
C SER A 87 -4.10 -7.73 -0.05
N ARG A 88 -4.17 -8.97 -0.50
CA ARG A 88 -4.77 -10.09 0.25
C ARG A 88 -3.74 -10.83 1.09
N PHE A 89 -2.48 -10.47 0.95
CA PHE A 89 -1.37 -11.10 1.63
C PHE A 89 -1.25 -10.58 3.06
N SER A 90 -1.06 -11.48 4.03
CA SER A 90 -0.79 -11.14 5.43
C SER A 90 0.27 -12.07 5.97
N LEU A 91 1.34 -11.51 6.52
CA LEU A 91 2.39 -12.28 7.19
C LEU A 91 1.94 -12.80 8.57
N GLY A 92 0.83 -12.31 9.10
CA GLY A 92 0.38 -12.64 10.45
C GLY A 92 1.43 -12.26 11.51
N PRO A 93 1.41 -12.91 12.68
CA PRO A 93 2.38 -12.67 13.76
C PRO A 93 3.68 -13.47 13.59
N ALA A 94 3.89 -14.12 12.45
CA ALA A 94 5.06 -14.96 12.23
C ALA A 94 6.37 -14.16 12.35
N ARG A 95 7.32 -14.66 13.11
CA ARG A 95 8.65 -14.06 13.31
C ARG A 95 9.62 -14.38 12.17
N VAL A 96 9.41 -15.52 11.53
CA VAL A 96 10.20 -15.96 10.37
C VAL A 96 9.25 -16.21 9.22
N VAL A 97 9.51 -15.58 8.08
CA VAL A 97 8.68 -15.66 6.88
C VAL A 97 9.56 -16.01 5.70
N SER A 98 9.13 -17.01 4.94
CA SER A 98 9.71 -17.34 3.64
C SER A 98 8.70 -17.02 2.55
N LEU A 99 9.12 -16.26 1.55
CA LEU A 99 8.31 -15.90 0.39
C LEU A 99 8.86 -16.64 -0.85
N ASP A 100 8.07 -17.56 -1.36
CA ASP A 100 8.37 -18.19 -2.66
C ASP A 100 7.87 -17.26 -3.78
N LEU A 101 8.77 -16.84 -4.63
CA LEU A 101 8.49 -15.95 -5.77
C LEU A 101 8.61 -16.67 -7.11
N ALA A 102 8.85 -17.98 -7.13
CA ALA A 102 9.14 -18.72 -8.36
C ALA A 102 8.04 -18.57 -9.42
N GLU A 103 6.77 -18.57 -9.00
CA GLU A 103 5.64 -18.45 -9.92
C GLU A 103 5.42 -17.03 -10.46
N VAL A 104 5.88 -16.00 -9.74
CA VAL A 104 5.64 -14.59 -10.09
C VAL A 104 6.87 -13.89 -10.66
N THR A 105 8.00 -14.59 -10.74
CA THR A 105 9.26 -14.10 -11.32
C THR A 105 9.61 -14.89 -12.59
N PRO A 106 8.98 -14.57 -13.73
CA PRO A 106 9.26 -15.24 -14.99
C PRO A 106 10.72 -15.03 -15.41
N ARG A 107 11.23 -15.94 -16.22
CA ARG A 107 12.58 -15.85 -16.80
C ARG A 107 12.52 -15.44 -18.26
N GLY A 108 13.49 -14.67 -18.70
CA GLY A 108 13.75 -14.32 -20.09
C GLY A 108 13.17 -12.98 -20.53
N GLY A 109 14.03 -12.16 -21.10
CA GLY A 109 13.72 -10.88 -21.73
C GLY A 109 13.44 -9.72 -20.78
N PRO A 110 13.50 -8.47 -21.31
CA PRO A 110 13.39 -7.24 -20.47
C PRO A 110 12.07 -7.08 -19.73
N ALA A 111 10.97 -7.62 -20.26
CA ALA A 111 9.67 -7.57 -19.60
C ALA A 111 9.64 -8.47 -18.34
N ALA A 112 10.19 -9.69 -18.46
CA ALA A 112 10.31 -10.63 -17.36
C ALA A 112 11.25 -10.11 -16.27
N GLU A 113 12.35 -9.45 -16.63
CA GLU A 113 13.27 -8.83 -15.68
C GLU A 113 12.59 -7.70 -14.90
N ARG A 114 11.81 -6.83 -15.57
CA ARG A 114 11.02 -5.77 -14.90
C ARG A 114 10.01 -6.36 -13.96
N GLN A 115 9.25 -7.39 -14.38
CA GLN A 115 8.29 -8.07 -13.51
C GLN A 115 8.97 -8.67 -12.28
N SER A 116 10.06 -9.37 -12.47
CA SER A 116 10.84 -9.96 -11.37
C SER A 116 11.33 -8.86 -10.41
N GLY A 117 11.86 -7.75 -10.93
CA GLY A 117 12.27 -6.61 -10.12
C GLY A 117 11.14 -6.05 -9.27
N ILE A 118 9.95 -5.86 -9.84
CA ILE A 118 8.76 -5.40 -9.11
C ILE A 118 8.37 -6.40 -8.00
N MET A 119 8.34 -7.69 -8.31
CA MET A 119 7.97 -8.73 -7.33
C MET A 119 8.97 -8.82 -6.18
N TYR A 120 10.27 -8.74 -6.47
CA TYR A 120 11.30 -8.66 -5.42
C TYR A 120 11.17 -7.41 -4.55
N MET A 121 10.90 -6.25 -5.14
CA MET A 121 10.67 -5.01 -4.39
C MET A 121 9.45 -5.12 -3.49
N LEU A 122 8.33 -5.64 -4.00
CA LEU A 122 7.11 -5.85 -3.21
C LEU A 122 7.33 -6.85 -2.08
N ALA A 123 7.97 -7.99 -2.35
CA ALA A 123 8.28 -8.99 -1.34
C ALA A 123 9.18 -8.42 -0.23
N ARG A 124 10.21 -7.67 -0.61
CA ARG A 124 11.08 -6.98 0.34
C ARG A 124 10.32 -5.94 1.16
N PHE A 125 9.48 -5.13 0.53
CA PHE A 125 8.67 -4.14 1.24
C PHE A 125 7.71 -4.82 2.24
N VAL A 126 6.97 -5.83 1.81
CA VAL A 126 6.02 -6.55 2.68
C VAL A 126 6.75 -7.26 3.81
N GLY A 127 7.88 -7.92 3.53
CA GLY A 127 8.66 -8.64 4.54
C GLY A 127 9.32 -7.72 5.55
N ALA A 128 9.79 -6.55 5.11
CA ALA A 128 10.53 -5.61 5.93
C ALA A 128 9.69 -4.44 6.49
N ALA A 129 8.42 -4.31 6.10
CA ALA A 129 7.59 -3.16 6.46
C ALA A 129 7.53 -2.91 7.98
N ARG A 130 7.56 -3.98 8.79
CA ARG A 130 7.58 -3.89 10.25
C ARG A 130 8.88 -3.34 10.82
N PHE A 131 9.98 -3.46 10.08
CA PHE A 131 11.32 -3.04 10.50
C PHE A 131 11.70 -1.63 10.03
N PHE A 132 10.87 -1.00 9.19
CA PHE A 132 11.11 0.37 8.72
C PHE A 132 10.66 1.44 9.72
N ASN A 133 9.84 1.08 10.70
CA ASN A 133 9.40 2.03 11.72
C ASN A 133 10.50 2.19 12.78
N THR A 134 10.88 3.43 13.04
CA THR A 134 11.82 3.79 14.09
C THR A 134 11.10 4.28 15.33
N VAL A 135 11.81 4.39 16.47
CA VAL A 135 11.25 4.98 17.71
C VAL A 135 10.72 6.40 17.45
N ALA A 136 11.36 7.16 16.55
CA ALA A 136 10.89 8.50 16.17
C ALA A 136 9.52 8.45 15.44
N ASP A 137 9.23 7.36 14.71
CA ASP A 137 7.97 7.21 14.01
C ASP A 137 6.81 6.91 14.97
N LEU A 138 7.08 6.36 16.17
CA LEU A 138 6.06 6.18 17.22
C LEU A 138 5.37 7.49 17.59
N GLY A 139 6.09 8.60 17.56
CA GLY A 139 5.51 9.92 17.82
C GLY A 139 4.47 10.35 16.78
N ARG A 140 4.58 9.84 15.54
CA ARG A 140 3.68 10.13 14.42
C ARG A 140 2.49 9.19 14.35
N ILE A 141 2.57 8.02 14.99
CA ILE A 141 1.48 7.06 15.04
C ILE A 141 0.39 7.57 16.00
N PRO A 142 -0.88 7.60 15.58
CA PRO A 142 -1.98 7.96 16.47
C PRO A 142 -1.93 7.16 17.77
N PRO A 143 -2.24 7.77 18.93
CA PRO A 143 -2.13 7.11 20.26
C PRO A 143 -2.84 5.76 20.35
N LEU A 144 -3.98 5.63 19.66
CA LEU A 144 -4.76 4.40 19.58
C LEU A 144 -3.94 3.20 19.07
N TYR A 145 -3.05 3.43 18.11
CA TYR A 145 -2.26 2.37 17.47
C TYR A 145 -0.89 2.16 18.11
N ARG A 146 -0.42 3.05 18.98
CA ARG A 146 0.91 2.95 19.62
C ARG A 146 1.05 1.70 20.46
N SER A 147 0.01 1.31 21.19
CA SER A 147 0.01 0.09 22.01
C SER A 147 0.15 -1.19 21.17
N TYR A 148 -0.35 -1.18 19.95
CA TYR A 148 -0.22 -2.30 19.01
C TYR A 148 1.21 -2.46 18.48
N HIS A 149 1.90 -1.36 18.24
CA HIS A 149 3.27 -1.37 17.69
C HIS A 149 4.36 -1.53 18.76
N ARG A 150 4.05 -1.18 20.00
CA ARG A 150 5.02 -1.16 21.11
C ARG A 150 5.80 -2.46 21.31
N PRO A 151 5.19 -3.66 21.30
CA PRO A 151 5.94 -4.91 21.48
C PRO A 151 7.00 -5.16 20.41
N VAL A 152 6.73 -4.75 19.16
CA VAL A 152 7.67 -4.90 18.04
C VAL A 152 8.89 -4.00 18.25
N PHE A 153 8.69 -2.79 18.73
CA PHE A 153 9.78 -1.83 19.00
C PHE A 153 10.63 -2.23 20.21
N GLU A 154 9.99 -2.73 21.28
CA GLU A 154 10.71 -3.20 22.47
C GLU A 154 11.55 -4.43 22.16
N GLU A 155 11.05 -5.37 21.35
CA GLU A 155 11.83 -6.52 20.89
C GLU A 155 13.02 -6.10 20.02
N MET A 156 12.86 -5.13 19.15
CA MET A 156 13.95 -4.63 18.30
C MET A 156 15.02 -3.87 19.08
N ALA A 157 14.63 -3.10 20.10
CA ALA A 157 15.57 -2.41 20.97
C ALA A 157 16.43 -3.39 21.78
N ASN A 158 15.89 -4.56 22.12
CA ASN A 158 16.61 -5.59 22.87
C ASN A 158 17.52 -6.48 22.01
N ILE A 159 17.41 -6.43 20.68
CA ILE A 159 18.26 -7.20 19.74
C ILE A 159 19.53 -6.41 19.38
N GLY A 160 19.55 -5.11 19.62
CA GLY A 160 20.66 -4.19 19.28
C GLY A 160 21.59 -3.84 20.44
N GLY A 161 21.48 -4.52 21.59
CA GLY A 161 22.33 -4.31 22.79
C GLY A 161 23.41 -5.36 22.91
#